data_79d17651cc034e868f139b56d6e7cc53
#
_entry.id   79d17651cc034e868f139b56d6e7cc53
#
_cell.length_a   1.000
_cell.length_b   1.000
_cell.length_c   1.000
_cell.angle_alpha   90.00
_cell.angle_beta   90.00
_cell.angle_gamma   90.00
#
_symmetry.space_group_name_H-M   'P 1'
#
loop_
_entity.id
_entity.type
_entity.pdbx_description
1 polymer ?
#
loop_
_entity_poly.entity_id
_entity_poly.type
_entity_poly.pdbx_seq_one_letter_code
_entity_poly.pdbx_strand_id
1 'polypeptide(L)'
;MIKSFGNKETEKIWDGIQSKKLPADIQNVARRKLRMINNSQNINDLRIPPANHLEKLSGNLIGYYNIRINKQWRIIFKWENDNALDVEIVDYH
;
A
#
# COMPACT_ATOMS: atom_id res chain seq x y z
N MET A 1 -10.61 5.33 -1.75
CA MET A 1 -10.96 3.95 -2.17
C MET A 1 -9.88 3.42 -3.10
N ILE A 2 -9.55 2.15 -3.00
CA ILE A 2 -8.64 1.51 -3.94
C ILE A 2 -9.38 1.24 -5.25
N LYS A 3 -8.83 1.73 -6.35
CA LYS A 3 -9.43 1.57 -7.69
C LYS A 3 -8.73 0.53 -8.55
N SER A 4 -7.44 0.29 -8.32
CA SER A 4 -6.70 -0.71 -9.09
C SER A 4 -5.48 -1.20 -8.32
N PHE A 5 -4.98 -2.37 -8.70
CA PHE A 5 -3.79 -2.97 -8.12
C PHE A 5 -2.68 -3.06 -9.17
N GLY A 6 -1.44 -2.88 -8.73
CA GLY A 6 -0.29 -2.94 -9.61
C GLY A 6 0.19 -4.36 -9.92
N ASN A 7 -0.21 -5.34 -9.12
CA ASN A 7 0.09 -6.74 -9.39
C ASN A 7 -0.95 -7.67 -8.73
N LYS A 8 -0.94 -8.92 -9.19
CA LYS A 8 -1.90 -9.92 -8.74
C LYS A 8 -1.69 -10.37 -7.30
N GLU A 9 -0.45 -10.35 -6.82
CA GLU A 9 -0.16 -10.79 -5.46
C GLU A 9 -0.75 -9.84 -4.43
N THR A 10 -0.70 -8.54 -4.70
CA THR A 10 -1.34 -7.55 -3.85
C THR A 10 -2.85 -7.71 -3.84
N GLU A 11 -3.44 -7.96 -5.01
CA GLU A 11 -4.88 -8.20 -5.13
C GLU A 11 -5.31 -9.44 -4.34
N LYS A 12 -4.51 -10.50 -4.37
CA LYS A 12 -4.79 -11.70 -3.57
C LYS A 12 -4.86 -11.37 -2.08
N ILE A 13 -3.90 -10.59 -1.58
CA ILE A 13 -3.90 -10.19 -0.17
C ILE A 13 -5.18 -9.40 0.15
N TRP A 14 -5.56 -8.49 -0.73
CA TRP A 14 -6.80 -7.72 -0.58
C TRP A 14 -8.02 -8.63 -0.51
N ASP A 15 -8.06 -9.67 -1.35
CA ASP A 15 -9.17 -10.62 -1.42
C ASP A 15 -9.17 -11.65 -0.28
N GLY A 16 -8.20 -11.59 0.62
CA GLY A 16 -8.10 -12.53 1.71
C GLY A 16 -7.44 -13.85 1.35
N ILE A 17 -6.81 -13.92 0.17
CA ILE A 17 -6.14 -15.11 -0.33
C ILE A 17 -4.66 -15.04 0.06
N GLN A 18 -4.12 -16.14 0.59
CA GLN A 18 -2.70 -16.19 0.94
C GLN A 18 -1.86 -16.22 -0.34
N SER A 19 -0.83 -15.38 -0.39
CA SER A 19 0.13 -15.37 -1.48
C SER A 19 1.28 -16.31 -1.17
N LYS A 20 1.71 -17.08 -2.17
CA LYS A 20 2.90 -17.94 -2.05
C LYS A 20 4.19 -17.17 -2.37
N LYS A 21 4.08 -16.00 -2.95
CA LYS A 21 5.23 -15.19 -3.39
C LYS A 21 5.65 -14.15 -2.36
N LEU A 22 4.80 -13.85 -1.39
CA LEU A 22 5.09 -12.87 -0.34
C LEU A 22 5.35 -13.59 1.00
N PRO A 23 6.23 -13.05 1.85
CA PRO A 23 6.45 -13.64 3.17
C PRO A 23 5.16 -13.75 3.96
N ALA A 24 4.94 -14.90 4.60
CA ALA A 24 3.71 -15.14 5.34
C ALA A 24 3.53 -14.14 6.49
N ASP A 25 4.63 -13.74 7.13
CA ASP A 25 4.59 -12.88 8.31
C ASP A 25 4.16 -11.43 8.01
N ILE A 26 4.21 -11.00 6.74
CA ILE A 26 3.78 -9.63 6.41
C ILE A 26 2.34 -9.56 5.93
N GLN A 27 1.71 -10.69 5.60
CA GLN A 27 0.44 -10.66 4.86
C GLN A 27 -0.72 -10.10 5.68
N ASN A 28 -0.81 -10.41 6.95
CA ASN A 28 -1.87 -9.86 7.79
C ASN A 28 -1.72 -8.35 7.99
N VAL A 29 -0.50 -7.89 8.21
CA VAL A 29 -0.20 -6.46 8.34
C VAL A 29 -0.50 -5.75 7.03
N ALA A 30 -0.07 -6.33 5.91
CA ALA A 30 -0.32 -5.77 4.59
C ALA A 30 -1.82 -5.61 4.34
N ARG A 31 -2.62 -6.63 4.64
CA ARG A 31 -4.07 -6.57 4.44
C ARG A 31 -4.70 -5.46 5.27
N ARG A 32 -4.28 -5.32 6.52
CA ARG A 32 -4.76 -4.25 7.39
C ARG A 32 -4.41 -2.88 6.82
N LYS A 33 -3.19 -2.72 6.31
CA LYS A 33 -2.75 -1.45 5.70
C LYS A 33 -3.50 -1.15 4.40
N LEU A 34 -3.80 -2.17 3.60
CA LEU A 34 -4.63 -2.00 2.40
C LEU A 34 -6.02 -1.48 2.77
N ARG A 35 -6.59 -1.98 3.86
CA ARG A 35 -7.88 -1.47 4.34
C ARG A 35 -7.79 -0.01 4.75
N MET A 36 -6.69 0.39 5.40
CA MET A 36 -6.46 1.80 5.74
C MET A 36 -6.45 2.67 4.49
N ILE A 37 -5.74 2.24 3.45
CA ILE A 37 -5.69 2.97 2.19
C ILE A 37 -7.08 3.08 1.59
N ASN A 38 -7.82 1.98 1.55
CA ASN A 38 -9.15 1.96 0.98
C ASN A 38 -10.13 2.90 1.71
N ASN A 39 -9.99 2.99 3.01
CA ASN A 39 -10.90 3.78 3.85
C ASN A 39 -10.50 5.24 3.98
N SER A 40 -9.32 5.62 3.50
CA SER A 40 -8.84 6.99 3.59
C SER A 40 -9.58 7.87 2.58
N GLN A 41 -10.05 9.02 3.05
CA GLN A 41 -10.72 10.02 2.22
C GLN A 41 -9.77 11.12 1.75
N ASN A 42 -8.66 11.27 2.48
CA ASN A 42 -7.61 12.23 2.18
C ASN A 42 -6.27 11.54 2.40
N ILE A 43 -5.27 11.88 1.59
CA ILE A 43 -3.95 11.26 1.72
C ILE A 43 -3.37 11.45 3.13
N ASN A 44 -3.67 12.55 3.78
CA ASN A 44 -3.16 12.84 5.13
C ASN A 44 -3.74 11.90 6.20
N ASP A 45 -4.85 11.21 5.92
CA ASP A 45 -5.38 10.20 6.84
C ASP A 45 -4.37 9.10 7.09
N LEU A 46 -3.49 8.86 6.12
CA LEU A 46 -2.46 7.82 6.20
C LEU A 46 -1.22 8.23 7.00
N ARG A 47 -1.19 9.45 7.52
CA ARG A 47 -0.16 9.86 8.46
C ARG A 47 -0.35 9.26 9.85
N ILE A 48 -1.52 8.68 10.10
CA ILE A 48 -1.86 8.03 11.37
C ILE A 48 -2.18 6.56 11.09
N PRO A 49 -1.54 5.62 11.79
CA PRO A 49 -0.52 5.84 12.83
C PRO A 49 0.81 6.32 12.24
N PRO A 50 1.64 7.03 13.03
CA PRO A 50 2.95 7.50 12.55
C PRO A 50 3.84 6.38 12.02
N ALA A 51 3.66 5.15 12.50
CA ALA A 51 4.41 3.99 12.04
C ALA A 51 4.18 3.67 10.55
N ASN A 52 3.14 4.23 9.92
CA ASN A 52 2.94 4.11 8.47
C ASN A 52 4.06 4.78 7.69
N HIS A 53 4.73 5.77 8.26
CA HIS A 53 5.77 6.52 7.57
C HIS A 53 5.35 6.91 6.16
N LEU A 54 4.20 7.59 6.05
CA LEU A 54 3.73 8.06 4.75
C LEU A 54 4.79 8.91 4.07
N GLU A 55 5.18 8.53 2.87
CA GLU A 55 6.18 9.25 2.08
C GLU A 55 5.65 9.56 0.69
N LYS A 56 5.92 10.78 0.23
CA LYS A 56 5.65 11.19 -1.14
C LYS A 56 6.87 10.82 -1.98
N LEU A 57 6.65 10.16 -3.09
CA LEU A 57 7.73 9.74 -3.97
C LEU A 57 8.01 10.80 -5.03
N SER A 58 9.20 10.73 -5.65
CA SER A 58 9.66 11.72 -6.60
C SER A 58 10.23 11.03 -7.85
N GLY A 59 10.76 11.82 -8.79
CA GLY A 59 11.31 11.29 -10.03
C GLY A 59 10.22 10.68 -10.89
N ASN A 60 10.44 9.46 -11.37
CA ASN A 60 9.48 8.75 -12.21
C ASN A 60 8.19 8.38 -11.49
N LEU A 61 8.18 8.52 -10.16
CA LEU A 61 7.05 8.15 -9.32
C LEU A 61 6.33 9.37 -8.73
N ILE A 62 6.42 10.52 -9.40
CA ILE A 62 5.64 11.70 -9.01
C ILE A 62 4.16 11.34 -8.99
N GLY A 63 3.47 11.72 -7.90
CA GLY A 63 2.06 11.37 -7.70
C GLY A 63 1.87 10.07 -6.92
N TYR A 64 2.95 9.34 -6.69
CA TYR A 64 2.93 8.13 -5.89
C TYR A 64 3.33 8.40 -4.45
N TYR A 65 2.83 7.54 -3.56
CA TYR A 65 3.15 7.57 -2.13
C TYR A 65 3.45 6.15 -1.69
N ASN A 66 4.10 5.99 -0.53
CA ASN A 66 4.19 4.69 0.09
C ASN A 66 3.89 4.75 1.58
N ILE A 67 3.45 3.63 2.12
CA ILE A 67 3.35 3.43 3.56
C ILE A 67 4.09 2.14 3.92
N ARG A 68 4.59 2.10 5.15
CA ARG A 68 5.44 1.01 5.61
C ARG A 68 4.62 -0.18 6.11
N ILE A 69 4.97 -1.39 5.66
CA ILE A 69 4.52 -2.63 6.29
C ILE A 69 5.51 -3.00 7.40
N ASN A 70 6.81 -3.03 7.07
CA ASN A 70 7.91 -3.21 8.01
C ASN A 70 9.16 -2.53 7.44
N LYS A 71 10.36 -2.85 7.94
CA LYS A 71 11.59 -2.20 7.46
C LYS A 71 11.87 -2.46 5.99
N GLN A 72 11.45 -3.60 5.48
CA GLN A 72 11.76 -4.07 4.13
C GLN A 72 10.59 -3.87 3.17
N TRP A 73 9.37 -4.06 3.62
CA TRP A 73 8.20 -4.09 2.75
C TRP A 73 7.37 -2.83 2.87
N ARG A 74 6.91 -2.34 1.72
CA ARG A 74 6.09 -1.13 1.61
C ARG A 74 4.90 -1.39 0.71
N ILE A 75 3.89 -0.55 0.84
CA ILE A 75 2.80 -0.47 -0.13
C ILE A 75 2.98 0.84 -0.86
N ILE A 76 3.15 0.76 -2.18
CA ILE A 76 3.27 1.92 -3.07
C ILE A 76 1.96 2.08 -3.82
N PHE A 77 1.53 3.31 -4.03
CA PHE A 77 0.27 3.58 -4.72
C PHE A 77 0.28 5.01 -5.26
N LYS A 78 -0.45 5.20 -6.36
CA LYS A 78 -0.71 6.53 -6.88
C LYS A 78 -1.95 7.09 -6.19
N TRP A 79 -1.93 8.36 -5.82
CA TRP A 79 -3.08 9.00 -5.20
C TRP A 79 -3.63 10.07 -6.12
N GLU A 80 -4.89 9.93 -6.54
CA GLU A 80 -5.51 10.80 -7.51
C GLU A 80 -7.01 10.90 -7.22
N ASN A 81 -7.54 12.13 -7.13
CA ASN A 81 -8.95 12.37 -6.82
C ASN A 81 -9.42 11.65 -5.56
N ASP A 82 -8.55 11.63 -4.55
CA ASP A 82 -8.78 10.95 -3.26
C ASP A 82 -9.00 9.44 -3.39
N ASN A 83 -8.44 8.85 -4.45
CA ASN A 83 -8.43 7.39 -4.66
C ASN A 83 -7.02 6.88 -4.82
N ALA A 84 -6.83 5.60 -4.49
CA ALA A 84 -5.55 4.92 -4.65
C ALA A 84 -5.59 4.06 -5.93
N LEU A 85 -4.56 4.20 -6.75
CA LEU A 85 -4.42 3.50 -8.03
C LEU A 85 -3.11 2.73 -8.04
N ASP A 86 -3.09 1.62 -8.78
CA ASP A 86 -1.89 0.80 -8.98
C ASP A 86 -1.23 0.39 -7.66
N VAL A 87 -2.07 0.02 -6.70
CA VAL A 87 -1.62 -0.35 -5.35
C VAL A 87 -0.80 -1.62 -5.40
N GLU A 88 0.39 -1.59 -4.83
CA GLU A 88 1.35 -2.69 -4.97
C GLU A 88 2.22 -2.84 -3.73
N ILE A 89 2.34 -4.09 -3.26
CA ILE A 89 3.27 -4.45 -2.18
C ILE A 89 4.63 -4.66 -2.82
N VAL A 90 5.63 -3.94 -2.33
CA VAL A 90 6.98 -3.98 -2.90
C VAL A 90 8.04 -4.23 -1.83
N ASP A 91 9.12 -4.86 -2.25
CA ASP A 91 10.33 -5.03 -1.46
C ASP A 91 11.14 -3.73 -1.60
N TYR A 92 11.32 -3.03 -0.52
CA TYR A 92 11.90 -1.68 -0.53
C TYR A 92 13.26 -1.68 0.16
N HIS A 93 14.30 -1.61 -0.64
CA HIS A 93 15.68 -1.53 -0.16
C HIS A 93 16.22 -0.12 -0.27
#